data_f3ed46834f8c140651091eb43a2fbf1c
#
_entry.id   f3ed46834f8c140651091eb43a2fbf1c
#
_cell.length_a   1.000
_cell.length_b   1.000
_cell.length_c   1.000
_cell.angle_alpha   90.00
_cell.angle_beta   90.00
_cell.angle_gamma   90.00
#
_symmetry.space_group_name_H-M   'P 1'
#
loop_
_entity.id
_entity.type
_entity.pdbx_description
1 polymer ?
#
loop_
_entity_poly.entity_id
_entity_poly.type
_entity_poly.pdbx_seq_one_letter_code
_entity_poly.pdbx_strand_id
1 'polypeptide(L)'
;DIVFHGVPMRKGDHVLMATFAAHRDPRAYQNPHQVDIDRKPRHLTFAAGPHLCLGIHLAKRELKTVVEAFLSRFKNIRMRTGEGYEYHTGGTWGVDRLVLEWDRASV
;
A
#
# COMPACT_ATOMS: atom_id res chain seq x y z
N ASP A 1 3.24 -28.79 -14.27
CA ASP A 1 4.49 -28.10 -14.56
C ASP A 1 4.28 -27.16 -15.74
N ILE A 2 4.79 -25.94 -15.63
CA ILE A 2 4.71 -24.91 -16.69
C ILE A 2 6.06 -24.18 -16.80
N VAL A 3 6.26 -23.48 -17.89
CA VAL A 3 7.34 -22.49 -18.01
C VAL A 3 6.70 -21.12 -18.13
N PHE A 4 6.96 -20.24 -17.15
CA PHE A 4 6.44 -18.88 -17.12
C PHE A 4 7.58 -17.87 -17.30
N HIS A 5 7.57 -17.14 -18.41
CA HIS A 5 8.65 -16.23 -18.79
C HIS A 5 10.07 -16.82 -18.70
N GLY A 6 10.23 -18.06 -19.14
CA GLY A 6 11.52 -18.76 -19.11
C GLY A 6 11.86 -19.45 -17.77
N VAL A 7 11.02 -19.29 -16.74
CA VAL A 7 11.20 -19.92 -15.43
C VAL A 7 10.38 -21.20 -15.34
N PRO A 8 11.00 -22.35 -15.16
CA PRO A 8 10.27 -23.61 -14.96
C PRO A 8 9.62 -23.62 -13.57
N MET A 9 8.34 -23.98 -13.52
CA MET A 9 7.57 -24.11 -12.29
C MET A 9 6.95 -25.51 -12.26
N ARG A 10 7.05 -26.19 -11.13
CA ARG A 10 6.55 -27.54 -10.93
C ARG A 10 5.20 -27.52 -10.23
N LYS A 11 4.41 -28.55 -10.48
CA LYS A 11 3.18 -28.78 -9.70
C LYS A 11 3.51 -28.85 -8.20
N GLY A 12 2.86 -28.01 -7.41
CA GLY A 12 3.07 -27.93 -5.96
C GLY A 12 4.04 -26.82 -5.50
N ASP A 13 4.72 -26.15 -6.43
CA ASP A 13 5.55 -25.01 -6.07
C ASP A 13 4.71 -23.87 -5.48
N HIS A 14 5.25 -23.24 -4.44
CA HIS A 14 4.66 -22.02 -3.88
C HIS A 14 5.04 -20.79 -4.71
N VAL A 15 4.04 -20.04 -5.15
CA VAL A 15 4.23 -18.84 -5.95
C VAL A 15 3.80 -17.60 -5.13
N LEU A 16 4.74 -16.71 -4.87
CA LEU A 16 4.47 -15.44 -4.21
C LEU A 16 4.22 -14.34 -5.24
N MET A 17 3.07 -13.71 -5.16
CA MET A 17 2.74 -12.51 -5.94
C MET A 17 3.29 -11.26 -5.25
N ALA A 18 4.52 -10.88 -5.57
CA ALA A 18 5.22 -9.75 -4.94
C ALA A 18 4.70 -8.40 -5.48
N THR A 19 3.45 -8.05 -5.22
CA THR A 19 2.81 -6.83 -5.73
C THR A 19 3.51 -5.55 -5.28
N PHE A 20 4.05 -5.53 -4.05
CA PHE A 20 4.81 -4.39 -3.53
C PHE A 20 6.11 -4.14 -4.32
N ALA A 21 6.79 -5.22 -4.74
CA ALA A 21 7.99 -5.11 -5.59
C ALA A 21 7.61 -4.67 -7.00
N ALA A 22 6.51 -5.19 -7.54
CA ALA A 22 5.99 -4.77 -8.84
C ALA A 22 5.66 -3.27 -8.89
N HIS A 23 5.13 -2.68 -7.81
CA HIS A 23 4.87 -1.24 -7.73
C HIS A 23 6.14 -0.37 -7.65
N ARG A 24 7.29 -0.99 -7.45
CA ARG A 24 8.58 -0.30 -7.42
C ARG A 24 9.46 -0.58 -8.63
N ASP A 25 8.91 -1.24 -9.63
CA ASP A 25 9.61 -1.52 -10.88
C ASP A 25 9.71 -0.22 -11.73
N PRO A 26 10.93 0.30 -11.97
CA PRO A 26 11.12 1.53 -12.74
C PRO A 26 10.74 1.38 -14.22
N ARG A 27 10.59 0.15 -14.72
CA ARG A 27 10.09 -0.13 -16.06
C ARG A 27 8.58 0.14 -16.19
N ALA A 28 7.86 0.05 -15.07
CA ALA A 28 6.41 0.24 -15.01
C ALA A 28 6.01 1.60 -14.40
N TYR A 29 6.84 2.13 -13.51
CA TYR A 29 6.52 3.35 -12.75
C TYR A 29 7.71 4.32 -12.76
N GLN A 30 7.48 5.53 -13.24
CA GLN A 30 8.47 6.59 -13.16
C GLN A 30 8.68 7.00 -11.69
N ASN A 31 9.95 7.12 -11.25
CA ASN A 31 10.32 7.47 -9.89
C ASN A 31 9.57 6.64 -8.82
N PRO A 32 9.65 5.29 -8.83
CA PRO A 32 8.77 4.43 -8.04
C PRO A 32 8.97 4.55 -6.53
N HIS A 33 10.07 5.16 -6.08
CA HIS A 33 10.37 5.39 -4.66
C HIS A 33 9.91 6.75 -4.14
N GLN A 34 9.41 7.62 -5.02
CA GLN A 34 8.87 8.92 -4.63
C GLN A 34 7.36 8.83 -4.42
N VAL A 35 6.90 9.46 -3.34
CA VAL A 35 5.46 9.67 -3.12
C VAL A 35 5.01 10.80 -4.03
N ASP A 36 4.04 10.51 -4.88
CA ASP A 36 3.46 11.45 -5.82
C ASP A 36 1.92 11.26 -5.78
N ILE A 37 1.23 12.21 -5.17
CA ILE A 37 -0.22 12.15 -4.95
C ILE A 37 -1.02 12.38 -6.23
N ASP A 38 -0.41 12.98 -7.25
CA ASP A 38 -1.05 13.26 -8.54
C ASP A 38 -0.87 12.10 -9.53
N ARG A 39 -0.02 11.16 -9.19
CA ARG A 39 0.21 9.97 -10.00
C ARG A 39 -1.07 9.13 -10.08
N LYS A 40 -1.49 8.80 -11.30
CA LYS A 40 -2.65 7.96 -11.58
C LYS A 40 -2.25 6.64 -12.28
N PRO A 41 -1.36 5.83 -11.70
CA PRO A 41 -0.92 4.59 -12.32
C PRO A 41 -1.97 3.50 -12.17
N ARG A 42 -1.91 2.51 -13.04
CA ARG A 42 -2.51 1.22 -12.74
C ARG A 42 -1.72 0.57 -11.61
N HIS A 43 -2.40 0.12 -10.58
CA HIS A 43 -1.76 -0.56 -9.45
C HIS A 43 -2.41 -1.92 -9.18
N LEU A 44 -1.63 -2.82 -8.58
CA LEU A 44 -2.05 -4.18 -8.25
C LEU A 44 -2.40 -4.36 -6.77
N THR A 45 -2.60 -3.26 -6.03
CA THR A 45 -2.91 -3.29 -4.59
C THR A 45 -4.16 -4.13 -4.28
N PHE A 46 -5.10 -4.14 -5.18
CA PHE A 46 -6.34 -4.91 -5.07
C PHE A 46 -6.39 -6.11 -6.03
N ALA A 47 -5.24 -6.62 -6.44
CA ALA A 47 -5.10 -7.65 -7.45
C ALA A 47 -5.65 -7.24 -8.82
N ALA A 48 -5.92 -8.18 -9.71
CA ALA A 48 -6.46 -7.96 -11.04
C ALA A 48 -7.20 -9.20 -11.56
N GLY A 49 -7.96 -9.02 -12.64
CA GLY A 49 -8.68 -10.10 -13.31
C GLY A 49 -9.74 -10.75 -12.43
N PRO A 50 -9.94 -12.08 -12.53
CA PRO A 50 -10.97 -12.79 -11.75
C PRO A 50 -10.80 -12.70 -10.23
N HIS A 51 -9.59 -12.39 -9.76
CA HIS A 51 -9.24 -12.25 -8.36
C HIS A 51 -9.21 -10.78 -7.89
N LEU A 52 -9.78 -9.85 -8.65
CA LEU A 52 -9.93 -8.47 -8.18
C LEU A 52 -10.63 -8.48 -6.81
N CYS A 53 -10.08 -7.73 -5.86
CA CYS A 53 -10.58 -7.67 -4.49
C CYS A 53 -12.08 -7.34 -4.46
N LEU A 54 -12.88 -8.22 -3.88
CA LEU A 54 -14.32 -8.04 -3.73
C LEU A 54 -14.65 -6.79 -2.90
N GLY A 55 -13.85 -6.51 -1.87
CA GLY A 55 -14.05 -5.38 -0.95
C GLY A 55 -13.47 -4.05 -1.41
N ILE A 56 -12.99 -3.92 -2.65
CA ILE A 56 -12.28 -2.72 -3.13
C ILE A 56 -13.09 -1.42 -2.94
N HIS A 57 -14.38 -1.46 -3.18
CA HIS A 57 -15.24 -0.27 -3.07
C HIS A 57 -15.46 0.14 -1.62
N LEU A 58 -15.63 -0.85 -0.73
CA LEU A 58 -15.74 -0.63 0.72
C LEU A 58 -14.45 -0.07 1.27
N ALA A 59 -13.32 -0.74 1.02
CA ALA A 59 -12.00 -0.31 1.49
C ALA A 59 -11.66 1.13 1.05
N LYS A 60 -11.92 1.48 -0.21
CA LYS A 60 -11.71 2.85 -0.70
C LYS A 60 -12.59 3.88 0.01
N ARG A 61 -13.84 3.52 0.30
CA ARG A 61 -14.76 4.41 1.03
C ARG A 61 -14.32 4.58 2.48
N GLU A 62 -13.97 3.51 3.15
CA GLU A 62 -13.46 3.54 4.53
C GLU A 62 -12.21 4.40 4.64
N LEU A 63 -11.19 4.14 3.81
CA LEU A 63 -9.96 4.92 3.78
C LEU A 63 -10.24 6.41 3.54
N LYS A 64 -11.06 6.74 2.57
CA LYS A 64 -11.43 8.13 2.28
C LYS A 64 -12.09 8.78 3.49
N THR A 65 -13.09 8.13 4.08
CA THR A 65 -13.84 8.66 5.23
C THR A 65 -12.94 8.88 6.44
N VAL A 66 -12.08 7.91 6.75
CA VAL A 66 -11.13 8.01 7.87
C VAL A 66 -10.16 9.16 7.66
N VAL A 67 -9.54 9.24 6.48
CA VAL A 67 -8.57 10.30 6.17
C VAL A 67 -9.23 11.67 6.20
N GLU A 68 -10.41 11.85 5.60
CA GLU A 68 -11.14 13.12 5.63
C GLU A 68 -11.53 13.53 7.05
N ALA A 69 -12.05 12.59 7.85
CA ALA A 69 -12.39 12.83 9.24
C ALA A 69 -11.17 13.18 10.11
N PHE A 70 -10.02 12.55 9.82
CA PHE A 70 -8.78 12.85 10.53
C PHE A 70 -8.25 14.23 10.16
N LEU A 71 -8.13 14.53 8.88
CA LEU A 71 -7.62 15.82 8.39
C LEU A 71 -8.52 17.01 8.74
N SER A 72 -9.83 16.78 8.91
CA SER A 72 -10.75 17.84 9.36
C SER A 72 -10.56 18.24 10.82
N ARG A 73 -10.01 17.36 11.65
CA ARG A 73 -9.84 17.56 13.09
C ARG A 73 -8.43 17.94 13.52
N PHE A 74 -7.45 17.53 12.72
CA PHE A 74 -6.03 17.63 13.09
C PHE A 74 -5.25 18.36 12.01
N LYS A 75 -4.31 19.21 12.44
CA LYS A 75 -3.40 19.97 11.58
C LYS A 75 -1.96 19.65 11.96
N ASN A 76 -1.04 20.01 11.09
CA ASN A 76 0.40 19.86 11.33
C ASN A 76 0.77 18.45 11.80
N ILE A 77 0.16 17.45 11.17
CA ILE A 77 0.39 16.02 11.48
C ILE A 77 1.81 15.68 11.11
N ARG A 78 2.55 15.13 12.06
CA ARG A 78 3.97 14.76 11.90
C ARG A 78 4.30 13.54 12.73
N MET A 79 5.35 12.85 12.37
CA MET A 79 5.89 11.80 13.23
C MET A 79 6.50 12.45 14.48
N ARG A 80 6.31 11.81 15.64
CA ARG A 80 6.94 12.26 16.88
C ARG A 80 8.45 12.16 16.76
N THR A 81 9.15 13.23 17.13
CA THR A 81 10.62 13.27 17.12
C THR A 81 11.19 12.19 18.04
N GLY A 82 12.16 11.45 17.55
CA GLY A 82 12.80 10.34 18.29
C GLY A 82 12.04 9.02 18.30
N GLU A 83 10.83 8.99 17.74
CA GLU A 83 10.06 7.76 17.54
C GLU A 83 10.20 7.27 16.09
N GLY A 84 10.33 5.98 15.93
CA GLY A 84 10.27 5.32 14.64
C GLY A 84 8.87 4.81 14.33
N TYR A 85 8.76 4.05 13.28
CA TYR A 85 7.59 3.21 13.01
C TYR A 85 8.00 1.74 13.05
N GLU A 86 7.06 0.90 13.47
CA GLU A 86 7.20 -0.55 13.48
C GLU A 86 6.28 -1.14 12.43
N TYR A 87 6.77 -2.15 11.74
CA TYR A 87 5.99 -2.83 10.71
C TYR A 87 6.27 -4.33 10.72
N HIS A 88 5.28 -5.09 10.36
CA HIS A 88 5.43 -6.52 10.12
C HIS A 88 5.51 -6.81 8.62
N THR A 89 6.21 -7.90 8.32
CA THR A 89 6.34 -8.45 6.97
C THR A 89 5.85 -9.89 6.96
N GLY A 90 5.49 -10.40 5.79
CA GLY A 90 5.00 -11.75 5.62
C GLY A 90 4.03 -11.85 4.46
N GLY A 91 2.96 -12.60 4.63
CA GLY A 91 1.89 -12.70 3.63
C GLY A 91 1.15 -11.38 3.41
N THR A 92 1.10 -10.53 4.43
CA THR A 92 0.68 -9.13 4.37
C THR A 92 1.76 -8.25 4.97
N TRP A 93 1.80 -7.00 4.52
CA TRP A 93 2.65 -5.97 5.10
C TRP A 93 1.76 -4.93 5.76
N GLY A 94 2.08 -4.55 6.98
CA GLY A 94 1.32 -3.57 7.72
C GLY A 94 2.18 -2.81 8.71
N VAL A 95 1.70 -1.65 9.12
CA VAL A 95 2.31 -0.82 10.17
C VAL A 95 1.69 -1.23 11.50
N ASP A 96 2.50 -1.72 12.42
CA ASP A 96 2.07 -2.13 13.76
C ASP A 96 2.03 -0.96 14.72
N ARG A 97 2.96 -0.01 14.54
CA ARG A 97 3.05 1.18 15.39
C ARG A 97 3.54 2.38 14.57
N LEU A 98 2.79 3.47 14.66
CA LEU A 98 3.15 4.77 14.11
C LEU A 98 2.75 5.85 15.10
N VAL A 99 3.72 6.49 15.73
CA VAL A 99 3.46 7.55 16.72
C VAL A 99 3.45 8.90 16.02
N LEU A 100 2.29 9.53 16.03
CA LEU A 100 2.06 10.83 15.42
C LEU A 100 1.79 11.90 16.48
N GLU A 101 2.16 13.11 16.14
CA GLU A 101 1.78 14.35 16.84
C GLU A 101 0.98 15.24 15.89
N TRP A 102 0.08 15.98 16.44
CA TRP A 102 -0.76 16.91 15.68
C TRP A 102 -1.24 18.08 16.53
N ASP A 103 -1.69 19.12 15.88
CA ASP A 103 -2.41 20.21 16.50
C ASP A 103 -3.92 20.05 16.23
N ARG A 104 -4.77 20.46 17.18
CA ARG A 104 -6.21 20.48 16.93
C ARG A 104 -6.52 21.58 15.92
N ALA A 105 -7.38 21.30 14.97
CA ALA A 105 -7.95 22.35 14.15
C ALA A 105 -8.79 23.27 15.05
N SER A 106 -8.56 24.58 14.97
CA SER A 106 -9.45 25.54 15.61
C SER A 106 -10.85 25.39 14.99
N VAL A 107 -11.86 25.26 15.85
CA VAL A 107 -13.27 25.27 15.45
C VAL A 107 -13.64 26.65 14.99
#